data_98923edf05fc2968d61834470790f85d
#
_entry.id   98923edf05fc2968d61834470790f85d
#
_cell.length_a   1.000
_cell.length_b   1.000
_cell.length_c   1.000
_cell.angle_alpha   90.00
_cell.angle_beta   90.00
_cell.angle_gamma   90.00
#
_symmetry.space_group_name_H-M   'P 1'
#
loop_
_entity.id
_entity.type
_entity.pdbx_description
1 polymer ?
#
loop_
_entity_poly.entity_id
_entity_poly.type
_entity_poly.pdbx_seq_one_letter_code
_entity_poly.pdbx_strand_id
1 'polypeptide(L)'
;MKNKEISYEIIDFSGETNVQFRTSVDPGSYIPTHWHRAIEIIYMQEGSLDVTVESESFTIHEGDCILVNGNVLHSTKCTAPNTAILLQIPLDFMAKYIPYLVQLIFLWDYRTEDPVKKTKLMMLKTTLEQLQVINDIRPDGYLLRFNSLIFELLFQLYHNFSVKVFHQNINQRQKEMDRLDPVLNYIAEHYKEPISLDEIADIACLQTGYFCRFFKKKMGVTFLEYQNEYRLSFIYKDLITTKDPVHVILERHGFTNYKLFRRMFLEQFGDTPTKIRKQRESL
;
A
#
# COMPACT_ATOMS: atom_id res chain seq x y z
N MET A 1 10.76 15.59 9.07
CA MET A 1 10.29 14.44 8.27
C MET A 1 9.26 13.72 9.11
N LYS A 2 7.97 13.81 8.75
CA LYS A 2 6.89 13.17 9.52
C LYS A 2 6.91 11.66 9.24
N ASN A 3 7.02 10.85 10.29
CA ASN A 3 6.89 9.40 10.24
C ASN A 3 5.50 9.06 9.66
N LYS A 4 5.45 8.43 8.49
CA LYS A 4 4.23 7.88 7.94
C LYS A 4 4.00 6.51 8.55
N GLU A 5 2.99 6.41 9.37
CA GLU A 5 2.50 5.17 9.97
C GLU A 5 1.80 4.32 8.89
N ILE A 6 2.06 3.00 8.92
CA ILE A 6 1.59 2.05 7.92
C ILE A 6 0.48 1.20 8.54
N SER A 7 -0.69 1.36 8.02
CA SER A 7 -1.85 0.50 8.27
C SER A 7 -2.89 0.83 7.23
N TYR A 8 -4.19 0.61 7.40
CA TYR A 8 -5.12 1.33 6.53
C TYR A 8 -4.46 2.68 6.26
N GLU A 9 -3.88 2.82 5.09
CA GLU A 9 -3.16 4.04 4.78
C GLU A 9 -4.24 5.11 4.74
N ILE A 10 -4.43 5.81 5.86
CA ILE A 10 -5.13 7.08 5.84
C ILE A 10 -4.25 7.93 4.95
N ILE A 11 -4.57 7.85 3.68
CA ILE A 11 -3.90 8.67 2.70
C ILE A 11 -4.34 10.09 3.06
N ASP A 12 -3.42 10.84 3.65
CA ASP A 12 -3.68 12.23 4.02
C ASP A 12 -3.79 13.06 2.74
N PHE A 13 -5.01 13.29 2.32
CA PHE A 13 -5.37 14.16 1.19
C PHE A 13 -5.60 15.62 1.63
N SER A 14 -5.25 15.99 2.86
CA SER A 14 -5.35 17.37 3.37
C SER A 14 -4.31 18.32 2.76
N GLY A 15 -3.46 17.82 1.86
CA GLY A 15 -2.53 18.63 1.09
C GLY A 15 -3.21 19.49 0.01
N GLU A 16 -2.41 20.31 -0.68
CA GLU A 16 -2.85 21.20 -1.76
C GLU A 16 -3.45 20.46 -2.97
N THR A 17 -3.23 19.15 -3.06
CA THR A 17 -3.74 18.26 -4.11
C THR A 17 -4.70 17.23 -3.53
N ASN A 18 -5.75 16.87 -4.29
CA ASN A 18 -6.71 15.83 -3.89
C ASN A 18 -6.18 14.41 -4.11
N VAL A 19 -4.89 14.24 -4.35
CA VAL A 19 -4.21 12.96 -4.58
C VAL A 19 -2.92 12.92 -3.79
N GLN A 20 -2.43 11.73 -3.48
CA GLN A 20 -1.10 11.57 -2.94
C GLN A 20 -0.12 11.16 -4.04
N PHE A 21 0.84 12.03 -4.30
CA PHE A 21 1.91 11.81 -5.28
C PHE A 21 3.26 11.94 -4.59
N ARG A 22 4.15 10.98 -4.82
CA ARG A 22 5.53 11.03 -4.32
C ARG A 22 6.49 10.21 -5.17
N THR A 23 7.73 10.65 -5.25
CA THR A 23 8.86 9.78 -5.58
C THR A 23 9.30 9.07 -4.29
N SER A 24 9.19 7.76 -4.28
CA SER A 24 9.60 6.92 -3.15
C SER A 24 11.00 6.41 -3.40
N VAL A 25 11.94 6.78 -2.53
CA VAL A 25 13.27 6.16 -2.45
C VAL A 25 13.24 5.25 -1.24
N ASP A 26 13.23 3.95 -1.49
CA ASP A 26 13.06 2.95 -0.44
C ASP A 26 14.35 2.13 -0.28
N PRO A 27 15.07 2.29 0.84
CA PRO A 27 16.27 1.52 1.12
C PRO A 27 15.97 0.07 1.52
N GLY A 28 14.73 -0.26 1.72
CA GLY A 28 14.18 -1.55 2.14
C GLY A 28 13.07 -1.35 3.12
N SER A 29 11.89 -1.86 2.79
CA SER A 29 10.72 -1.81 3.66
C SER A 29 9.84 -3.05 3.44
N TYR A 30 8.95 -3.26 4.38
CA TYR A 30 7.86 -4.21 4.27
C TYR A 30 6.58 -3.51 4.69
N ILE A 31 5.62 -3.47 3.78
CA ILE A 31 4.27 -3.00 4.05
C ILE A 31 3.37 -4.23 4.15
N PRO A 32 2.84 -4.56 5.35
CA PRO A 32 1.93 -5.68 5.54
C PRO A 32 0.68 -5.58 4.67
N THR A 33 -0.06 -6.67 4.57
CA THR A 33 -1.32 -6.70 3.83
C THR A 33 -2.27 -5.63 4.36
N HIS A 34 -2.67 -4.74 3.47
CA HIS A 34 -3.55 -3.60 3.74
C HIS A 34 -4.43 -3.33 2.52
N TRP A 35 -5.31 -2.38 2.64
CA TRP A 35 -6.12 -1.84 1.56
C TRP A 35 -6.50 -0.39 1.86
N HIS A 36 -6.92 0.34 0.85
CA HIS A 36 -7.38 1.72 0.95
C HIS A 36 -8.43 2.05 -0.11
N ARG A 37 -9.20 3.12 0.10
CA ARG A 37 -10.23 3.61 -0.83
C ARG A 37 -9.63 4.51 -1.92
N ALA A 38 -8.50 4.12 -2.44
CA ALA A 38 -7.83 4.81 -3.54
C ALA A 38 -7.31 3.78 -4.54
N ILE A 39 -7.24 4.12 -5.81
CA ILE A 39 -6.38 3.37 -6.72
C ILE A 39 -4.94 3.75 -6.42
N GLU A 40 -4.02 2.78 -6.56
CA GLU A 40 -2.60 3.00 -6.39
C GLU A 40 -1.87 2.63 -7.68
N ILE A 41 -1.02 3.52 -8.17
CA ILE A 41 -0.15 3.28 -9.31
C ILE A 41 1.29 3.31 -8.81
N ILE A 42 2.03 2.24 -9.10
CA ILE A 42 3.45 2.11 -8.79
C ILE A 42 4.21 2.01 -10.11
N TYR A 43 5.07 2.99 -10.39
CA TYR A 43 5.97 2.96 -11.55
C TYR A 43 7.41 2.87 -11.07
N MET A 44 8.06 1.73 -11.31
CA MET A 44 9.44 1.48 -10.93
C MET A 44 10.39 2.24 -11.84
N GLN A 45 11.19 3.12 -11.26
CA GLN A 45 12.23 3.87 -11.97
C GLN A 45 13.60 3.20 -11.86
N GLU A 46 13.89 2.59 -10.67
CA GLU A 46 15.14 1.86 -10.41
C GLU A 46 14.89 0.70 -9.46
N GLY A 47 15.60 -0.41 -9.65
CA GLY A 47 15.56 -1.57 -8.77
C GLY A 47 14.35 -2.46 -8.96
N SER A 48 13.85 -3.05 -7.86
CA SER A 48 12.72 -3.98 -7.89
C SER A 48 11.88 -3.90 -6.62
N LEU A 49 10.64 -4.40 -6.72
CA LEU A 49 9.70 -4.46 -5.60
C LEU A 49 8.87 -5.74 -5.70
N ASP A 50 8.83 -6.52 -4.62
CA ASP A 50 7.91 -7.65 -4.49
C ASP A 50 6.53 -7.11 -4.10
N VAL A 51 5.52 -7.49 -4.86
CA VAL A 51 4.14 -7.07 -4.66
C VAL A 51 3.25 -8.30 -4.53
N THR A 52 2.35 -8.28 -3.56
CA THR A 52 1.29 -9.27 -3.44
C THR A 52 -0.06 -8.56 -3.57
N VAL A 53 -0.88 -8.96 -4.50
CA VAL A 53 -2.24 -8.45 -4.71
C VAL A 53 -3.21 -9.60 -4.54
N GLU A 54 -4.10 -9.51 -3.55
CA GLU A 54 -4.97 -10.60 -3.09
C GLU A 54 -4.15 -11.86 -2.73
N SER A 55 -4.09 -12.86 -3.63
CA SER A 55 -3.32 -14.11 -3.43
C SER A 55 -2.19 -14.30 -4.44
N GLU A 56 -1.98 -13.34 -5.33
CA GLU A 56 -0.95 -13.39 -6.35
C GLU A 56 0.27 -12.57 -5.95
N SER A 57 1.45 -13.20 -5.94
CA SER A 57 2.72 -12.55 -5.65
C SER A 57 3.59 -12.50 -6.90
N PHE A 58 4.17 -11.34 -7.17
CA PHE A 58 5.06 -11.13 -8.31
C PHE A 58 6.06 -10.02 -7.99
N THR A 59 7.16 -9.99 -8.74
CA THR A 59 8.17 -8.93 -8.63
C THR A 59 8.08 -8.01 -9.84
N ILE A 60 8.02 -6.70 -9.57
CA ILE A 60 8.14 -5.65 -10.58
C ILE A 60 9.57 -5.12 -10.61
N HIS A 61 10.03 -4.76 -11.80
CA HIS A 61 11.38 -4.30 -12.08
C HIS A 61 11.36 -2.89 -12.69
N GLU A 62 12.54 -2.32 -12.86
CA GLU A 62 12.74 -1.05 -13.56
C GLU A 62 11.95 -1.00 -14.88
N GLY A 63 11.20 0.07 -15.07
CA GLY A 63 10.31 0.27 -16.21
C GLY A 63 8.92 -0.34 -16.04
N ASP A 64 8.67 -1.24 -15.10
CA ASP A 64 7.34 -1.79 -14.85
C ASP A 64 6.43 -0.75 -14.19
N CYS A 65 5.17 -0.73 -14.62
CA CYS A 65 4.13 0.12 -14.05
C CYS A 65 2.90 -0.72 -13.77
N ILE A 66 2.49 -0.79 -12.51
CA ILE A 66 1.31 -1.56 -12.07
C ILE A 66 0.25 -0.67 -11.48
N LEU A 67 -0.98 -1.20 -11.40
CA LEU A 67 -2.10 -0.57 -10.70
C LEU A 67 -2.72 -1.56 -9.72
N VAL A 68 -2.96 -1.08 -8.51
CA VAL A 68 -3.82 -1.73 -7.53
C VAL A 68 -5.14 -0.96 -7.46
N ASN A 69 -6.25 -1.64 -7.71
CA ASN A 69 -7.57 -1.03 -7.62
C ASN A 69 -7.92 -0.70 -6.16
N GLY A 70 -8.76 0.29 -5.96
CA GLY A 70 -9.26 0.61 -4.63
C GLY A 70 -10.01 -0.57 -4.00
N ASN A 71 -9.90 -0.69 -2.68
CA ASN A 71 -10.50 -1.77 -1.89
C ASN A 71 -9.95 -3.19 -2.24
N VAL A 72 -8.74 -3.27 -2.77
CA VAL A 72 -8.04 -4.53 -3.04
C VAL A 72 -6.92 -4.72 -2.04
N LEU A 73 -6.88 -5.89 -1.40
CA LEU A 73 -5.83 -6.27 -0.45
C LEU A 73 -4.50 -6.40 -1.18
N HIS A 74 -3.49 -5.73 -0.66
CA HIS A 74 -2.14 -5.82 -1.21
C HIS A 74 -1.07 -5.61 -0.15
N SER A 75 0.13 -6.06 -0.43
CA SER A 75 1.32 -5.83 0.37
C SER A 75 2.53 -5.62 -0.52
N THR A 76 3.55 -4.93 -0.02
CA THR A 76 4.80 -4.70 -0.75
C THR A 76 6.00 -5.04 0.12
N LYS A 77 7.06 -5.53 -0.52
CA LYS A 77 8.32 -5.84 0.14
C LYS A 77 9.50 -5.39 -0.71
N CYS A 78 10.25 -4.46 -0.18
CA CYS A 78 11.48 -3.97 -0.77
C CYS A 78 12.67 -4.68 -0.12
N THR A 79 13.34 -5.57 -0.85
CA THR A 79 14.49 -6.34 -0.35
C THR A 79 15.83 -5.71 -0.71
N ALA A 80 15.85 -4.82 -1.69
CA ALA A 80 17.02 -4.04 -2.11
C ALA A 80 16.58 -2.59 -2.40
N PRO A 81 17.48 -1.59 -2.29
CA PRO A 81 17.12 -0.21 -2.59
C PRO A 81 16.44 -0.04 -3.94
N ASN A 82 15.38 0.74 -3.97
CA ASN A 82 14.66 1.05 -5.20
C ASN A 82 14.17 2.50 -5.23
N THR A 83 13.80 2.96 -6.42
CA THR A 83 13.13 4.26 -6.64
C THR A 83 11.88 4.02 -7.47
N ALA A 84 10.75 4.55 -7.01
CA ALA A 84 9.48 4.42 -7.70
C ALA A 84 8.64 5.69 -7.59
N ILE A 85 7.83 5.97 -8.62
CA ILE A 85 6.71 6.92 -8.51
C ILE A 85 5.54 6.17 -7.89
N LEU A 86 5.00 6.74 -6.81
CA LEU A 86 3.79 6.28 -6.16
C LEU A 86 2.71 7.34 -6.27
N LEU A 87 1.58 6.97 -6.87
CA LEU A 87 0.41 7.82 -7.00
C LEU A 87 -0.82 7.10 -6.44
N GLN A 88 -1.48 7.71 -5.46
CA GLN A 88 -2.73 7.22 -4.89
C GLN A 88 -3.83 8.24 -5.18
N ILE A 89 -4.93 7.80 -5.82
CA ILE A 89 -6.08 8.64 -6.20
C ILE A 89 -7.32 8.12 -5.47
N PRO A 90 -7.93 8.93 -4.58
CA PRO A 90 -9.14 8.54 -3.85
C PRO A 90 -10.30 8.21 -4.78
N LEU A 91 -11.02 7.12 -4.49
CA LEU A 91 -12.23 6.79 -5.24
C LEU A 91 -13.28 7.90 -5.16
N ASP A 92 -13.39 8.59 -4.02
CA ASP A 92 -14.35 9.70 -3.84
C ASP A 92 -13.97 10.92 -4.69
N PHE A 93 -12.68 11.14 -4.95
CA PHE A 93 -12.23 12.16 -5.89
C PHE A 93 -12.56 11.75 -7.33
N MET A 94 -12.24 10.52 -7.72
CA MET A 94 -12.54 9.99 -9.07
C MET A 94 -14.04 9.98 -9.37
N ALA A 95 -14.89 9.65 -8.39
CA ALA A 95 -16.34 9.58 -8.54
C ALA A 95 -16.99 10.91 -8.93
N LYS A 96 -16.32 12.05 -8.68
CA LYS A 96 -16.79 13.38 -9.10
C LYS A 96 -16.72 13.56 -10.61
N TYR A 97 -15.85 12.82 -11.30
CA TYR A 97 -15.53 13.01 -12.72
C TYR A 97 -15.81 11.78 -13.59
N ILE A 98 -15.78 10.57 -13.00
CA ILE A 98 -15.97 9.32 -13.72
C ILE A 98 -17.36 8.76 -13.40
N PRO A 99 -18.29 8.74 -14.37
CA PRO A 99 -19.63 8.20 -14.16
C PRO A 99 -19.59 6.71 -13.87
N TYR A 100 -20.43 6.26 -12.93
CA TYR A 100 -20.57 4.84 -12.59
C TYR A 100 -19.27 4.17 -12.16
N LEU A 101 -18.35 4.91 -11.51
CA LEU A 101 -17.04 4.41 -11.07
C LEU A 101 -17.11 3.08 -10.31
N VAL A 102 -18.15 2.88 -9.49
CA VAL A 102 -18.39 1.65 -8.73
C VAL A 102 -18.58 0.39 -9.62
N GLN A 103 -18.87 0.58 -10.90
CA GLN A 103 -19.02 -0.50 -11.89
C GLN A 103 -17.75 -0.70 -12.73
N LEU A 104 -16.69 0.04 -12.44
CA LEU A 104 -15.45 -0.03 -13.19
C LEU A 104 -14.35 -0.67 -12.35
N ILE A 105 -13.52 -1.44 -13.02
CA ILE A 105 -12.18 -1.81 -12.57
C ILE A 105 -11.18 -1.30 -13.62
N PHE A 106 -9.98 -0.98 -13.14
CA PHE A 106 -8.90 -0.55 -14.02
C PHE A 106 -7.90 -1.68 -14.14
N LEU A 107 -7.56 -2.06 -15.38
CA LEU A 107 -6.69 -3.19 -15.67
C LEU A 107 -5.75 -2.86 -16.82
N TRP A 108 -4.49 -3.22 -16.66
CA TRP A 108 -3.55 -3.38 -17.76
C TRP A 108 -2.57 -4.52 -17.49
N ASP A 109 -2.08 -5.10 -18.56
CA ASP A 109 -0.95 -6.01 -18.52
C ASP A 109 0.33 -5.20 -18.71
N TYR A 110 1.10 -5.01 -17.63
CA TYR A 110 2.32 -4.21 -17.64
C TYR A 110 3.47 -4.86 -18.45
N ARG A 111 3.32 -6.14 -18.80
CA ARG A 111 4.24 -6.92 -19.65
C ARG A 111 3.67 -7.20 -21.03
N THR A 112 2.64 -6.48 -21.44
CA THR A 112 1.98 -6.70 -22.73
C THR A 112 2.94 -6.56 -23.91
N GLU A 113 2.84 -7.47 -24.88
CA GLU A 113 3.54 -7.39 -26.17
C GLU A 113 2.71 -6.72 -27.27
N ASP A 114 1.44 -6.43 -27.00
CA ASP A 114 0.56 -5.73 -27.94
C ASP A 114 1.04 -4.28 -28.14
N PRO A 115 1.38 -3.85 -29.39
CA PRO A 115 1.94 -2.52 -29.66
C PRO A 115 0.99 -1.37 -29.25
N VAL A 116 -0.33 -1.56 -29.42
CA VAL A 116 -1.32 -0.52 -29.07
C VAL A 116 -1.39 -0.37 -27.54
N LYS A 117 -1.43 -1.49 -26.82
CA LYS A 117 -1.42 -1.48 -25.36
C LYS A 117 -0.11 -0.92 -24.79
N LYS A 118 1.04 -1.29 -25.38
CA LYS A 118 2.35 -0.70 -25.05
C LYS A 118 2.34 0.82 -25.20
N THR A 119 1.83 1.33 -26.33
CA THR A 119 1.75 2.78 -26.57
C THR A 119 0.90 3.47 -25.51
N LYS A 120 -0.27 2.91 -25.19
CA LYS A 120 -1.15 3.46 -24.14
C LYS A 120 -0.48 3.49 -22.77
N LEU A 121 0.23 2.41 -22.42
CA LEU A 121 0.96 2.34 -21.14
C LEU A 121 2.16 3.31 -21.12
N MET A 122 2.85 3.49 -22.25
CA MET A 122 3.92 4.47 -22.38
C MET A 122 3.40 5.90 -22.19
N MET A 123 2.23 6.26 -22.76
CA MET A 123 1.62 7.57 -22.55
C MET A 123 1.30 7.81 -21.07
N LEU A 124 0.79 6.80 -20.35
CA LEU A 124 0.51 6.88 -18.93
C LEU A 124 1.80 7.09 -18.12
N LYS A 125 2.88 6.34 -18.40
CA LYS A 125 4.19 6.53 -17.77
C LYS A 125 4.74 7.93 -18.00
N THR A 126 4.66 8.44 -19.23
CA THR A 126 5.07 9.82 -19.54
C THR A 126 4.31 10.86 -18.74
N THR A 127 2.99 10.65 -18.52
CA THR A 127 2.20 11.54 -17.66
C THR A 127 2.66 11.49 -16.20
N LEU A 128 3.01 10.30 -15.69
CA LEU A 128 3.57 10.15 -14.34
C LEU A 128 4.94 10.85 -14.19
N GLU A 129 5.81 10.73 -15.19
CA GLU A 129 7.11 11.42 -15.22
C GLU A 129 6.94 12.94 -15.26
N GLN A 130 5.98 13.46 -16.03
CA GLN A 130 5.65 14.89 -16.04
C GLN A 130 5.10 15.36 -14.68
N LEU A 131 4.29 14.54 -14.01
CA LEU A 131 3.82 14.82 -12.64
C LEU A 131 5.00 14.89 -11.67
N GLN A 132 5.98 13.99 -11.80
CA GLN A 132 7.19 14.01 -10.99
C GLN A 132 7.96 15.31 -11.18
N VAL A 133 8.28 15.66 -12.43
CA VAL A 133 9.01 16.90 -12.76
C VAL A 133 8.32 18.13 -12.19
N ILE A 134 7.01 18.28 -12.38
CA ILE A 134 6.28 19.45 -11.90
C ILE A 134 6.15 19.48 -10.38
N ASN A 135 6.03 18.32 -9.73
CA ASN A 135 6.00 18.22 -8.27
C ASN A 135 7.35 18.55 -7.62
N ASP A 136 8.44 18.17 -8.25
CA ASP A 136 9.80 18.38 -7.71
C ASP A 136 10.28 19.81 -7.91
N ILE A 137 10.00 20.44 -9.07
CA ILE A 137 10.43 21.80 -9.39
C ILE A 137 9.53 22.86 -8.74
N ARG A 138 8.23 22.63 -8.68
CA ARG A 138 7.18 23.55 -8.14
C ARG A 138 7.31 25.00 -8.61
N PRO A 139 7.30 25.26 -9.94
CA PRO A 139 7.32 26.62 -10.46
C PRO A 139 6.02 27.37 -10.12
N ASP A 140 6.00 28.68 -10.32
CA ASP A 140 4.78 29.46 -10.15
C ASP A 140 3.62 28.86 -10.96
N GLY A 141 2.48 28.65 -10.31
CA GLY A 141 1.32 28.00 -10.92
C GLY A 141 1.41 26.48 -11.08
N TYR A 142 2.37 25.80 -10.40
CA TYR A 142 2.56 24.36 -10.50
C TYR A 142 1.29 23.55 -10.23
N LEU A 143 0.40 24.01 -9.31
CA LEU A 143 -0.88 23.34 -9.02
C LEU A 143 -1.80 23.27 -10.25
N LEU A 144 -1.80 24.30 -11.11
CA LEU A 144 -2.57 24.28 -12.35
C LEU A 144 -2.08 23.18 -13.28
N ARG A 145 -0.75 23.09 -13.47
CA ARG A 145 -0.15 22.07 -14.32
C ARG A 145 -0.30 20.68 -13.70
N PHE A 146 -0.05 20.53 -12.39
CA PHE A 146 -0.20 19.28 -11.67
C PHE A 146 -1.64 18.73 -11.82
N ASN A 147 -2.65 19.55 -11.53
CA ASN A 147 -4.05 19.13 -11.67
C ASN A 147 -4.42 18.84 -13.13
N SER A 148 -3.91 19.57 -14.11
CA SER A 148 -4.14 19.24 -15.51
C SER A 148 -3.60 17.85 -15.88
N LEU A 149 -2.44 17.46 -15.37
CA LEU A 149 -1.86 16.13 -15.57
C LEU A 149 -2.63 15.02 -14.82
N ILE A 150 -3.15 15.32 -13.63
CA ILE A 150 -4.04 14.39 -12.93
C ILE A 150 -5.32 14.15 -13.74
N PHE A 151 -5.94 15.17 -14.31
CA PHE A 151 -7.12 14.99 -15.16
C PHE A 151 -6.80 14.25 -16.46
N GLU A 152 -5.65 14.52 -17.08
CA GLU A 152 -5.16 13.74 -18.22
C GLU A 152 -5.01 12.25 -17.86
N LEU A 153 -4.42 11.96 -16.69
CA LEU A 153 -4.25 10.61 -16.22
C LEU A 153 -5.59 9.93 -15.91
N LEU A 154 -6.55 10.64 -15.30
CA LEU A 154 -7.92 10.13 -15.10
C LEU A 154 -8.62 9.81 -16.42
N PHE A 155 -8.43 10.65 -17.44
CA PHE A 155 -8.95 10.41 -18.78
C PHE A 155 -8.33 9.16 -19.40
N GLN A 156 -7.00 9.01 -19.31
CA GLN A 156 -6.29 7.82 -19.82
C GLN A 156 -6.76 6.55 -19.11
N LEU A 157 -6.90 6.57 -17.77
CA LEU A 157 -7.42 5.45 -16.99
C LEU A 157 -8.83 5.07 -17.43
N TYR A 158 -9.71 6.04 -17.52
CA TYR A 158 -11.11 5.80 -17.88
C TYR A 158 -11.25 5.30 -19.32
N HIS A 159 -10.57 5.94 -20.27
CA HIS A 159 -10.71 5.65 -21.70
C HIS A 159 -9.97 4.38 -22.15
N ASN A 160 -8.76 4.16 -21.61
CA ASN A 160 -7.87 3.12 -22.11
C ASN A 160 -7.84 1.85 -21.25
N PHE A 161 -8.11 1.96 -19.95
CA PHE A 161 -7.83 0.89 -18.99
C PHE A 161 -9.05 0.50 -18.14
N SER A 162 -10.22 1.12 -18.33
CA SER A 162 -11.40 0.75 -17.58
C SER A 162 -12.17 -0.40 -18.24
N VAL A 163 -12.67 -1.30 -17.40
CA VAL A 163 -13.54 -2.39 -17.80
C VAL A 163 -14.79 -2.38 -16.92
N LYS A 164 -15.97 -2.47 -17.54
CA LYS A 164 -17.23 -2.58 -16.80
C LYS A 164 -17.37 -3.97 -16.20
N VAL A 165 -17.65 -4.01 -14.91
CA VAL A 165 -17.92 -5.26 -14.19
C VAL A 165 -19.35 -5.23 -13.65
N PHE A 166 -20.12 -6.25 -13.99
CA PHE A 166 -21.47 -6.47 -13.45
C PHE A 166 -21.35 -7.39 -12.23
N HIS A 167 -21.13 -6.82 -11.04
CA HIS A 167 -21.12 -7.59 -9.80
C HIS A 167 -22.46 -7.53 -9.09
N GLN A 168 -23.09 -8.70 -8.89
CA GLN A 168 -24.30 -8.82 -8.05
C GLN A 168 -24.03 -8.50 -6.57
N ASN A 169 -22.77 -8.33 -6.14
CA ASN A 169 -22.35 -8.21 -4.74
C ASN A 169 -21.57 -6.94 -4.38
N ILE A 170 -21.64 -5.87 -5.20
CA ILE A 170 -20.91 -4.61 -4.92
C ILE A 170 -21.26 -4.05 -3.52
N ASN A 171 -22.57 -4.01 -3.18
CA ASN A 171 -23.04 -3.50 -1.89
C ASN A 171 -22.57 -4.36 -0.70
N GLN A 172 -22.39 -5.66 -0.89
CA GLN A 172 -21.91 -6.54 0.17
C GLN A 172 -20.40 -6.34 0.39
N ARG A 173 -19.62 -6.25 -0.67
CA ARG A 173 -18.18 -5.94 -0.59
C ARG A 173 -17.95 -4.61 0.13
N GLN A 174 -18.69 -3.58 -0.23
CA GLN A 174 -18.57 -2.28 0.41
C GLN A 174 -18.86 -2.35 1.91
N LYS A 175 -19.96 -2.98 2.32
CA LYS A 175 -20.29 -3.16 3.74
C LYS A 175 -19.24 -3.95 4.53
N GLU A 176 -18.57 -4.90 3.89
CA GLU A 176 -17.49 -5.68 4.51
C GLU A 176 -16.24 -4.82 4.71
N MET A 177 -15.92 -3.96 3.75
CA MET A 177 -14.82 -3.01 3.86
C MET A 177 -15.11 -1.93 4.90
N ASP A 178 -16.32 -1.36 4.91
CA ASP A 178 -16.75 -0.37 5.90
C ASP A 178 -16.64 -0.89 7.36
N ARG A 179 -16.66 -2.21 7.56
CA ARG A 179 -16.43 -2.84 8.88
C ARG A 179 -14.95 -3.04 9.21
N LEU A 180 -14.11 -3.23 8.22
CA LEU A 180 -12.67 -3.40 8.42
C LEU A 180 -11.95 -2.06 8.62
N ASP A 181 -12.41 -0.98 7.98
CA ASP A 181 -11.82 0.36 8.11
C ASP A 181 -11.56 0.78 9.56
N PRO A 182 -12.57 0.79 10.44
CA PRO A 182 -12.36 1.19 11.84
C PRO A 182 -11.45 0.23 12.60
N VAL A 183 -11.44 -1.06 12.24
CA VAL A 183 -10.57 -2.07 12.84
C VAL A 183 -9.10 -1.79 12.50
N LEU A 184 -8.81 -1.53 11.22
CA LEU A 184 -7.45 -1.28 10.76
C LEU A 184 -6.93 0.07 11.29
N ASN A 185 -7.77 1.10 11.34
CA ASN A 185 -7.43 2.38 11.96
C ASN A 185 -7.08 2.21 13.44
N TYR A 186 -7.89 1.45 14.18
CA TYR A 186 -7.63 1.19 15.59
C TYR A 186 -6.31 0.45 15.80
N ILE A 187 -6.02 -0.58 14.97
CA ILE A 187 -4.73 -1.26 15.02
C ILE A 187 -3.59 -0.28 14.79
N ALA A 188 -3.72 0.63 13.83
CA ALA A 188 -2.71 1.61 13.51
C ALA A 188 -2.34 2.51 14.67
N GLU A 189 -3.34 2.98 15.36
CA GLU A 189 -3.19 3.89 16.49
C GLU A 189 -2.66 3.16 17.74
N HIS A 190 -3.07 1.88 17.94
CA HIS A 190 -2.83 1.12 19.17
C HIS A 190 -1.93 -0.11 19.02
N TYR A 191 -1.25 -0.31 17.88
CA TYR A 191 -0.51 -1.54 17.59
C TYR A 191 0.55 -1.91 18.63
N LYS A 192 1.12 -0.90 19.34
CA LYS A 192 2.14 -1.10 20.37
C LYS A 192 1.59 -1.79 21.61
N GLU A 193 0.31 -1.62 21.85
CA GLU A 193 -0.39 -2.10 23.02
C GLU A 193 -1.01 -3.48 22.80
N PRO A 194 -1.30 -4.24 23.86
CA PRO A 194 -2.12 -5.44 23.74
C PRO A 194 -3.56 -5.04 23.37
N ILE A 195 -4.06 -5.49 22.23
CA ILE A 195 -5.46 -5.30 21.82
C ILE A 195 -6.19 -6.62 22.04
N SER A 196 -7.30 -6.60 22.79
CA SER A 196 -8.09 -7.79 23.04
C SER A 196 -9.00 -8.13 21.85
N LEU A 197 -9.34 -9.43 21.69
CA LEU A 197 -10.25 -9.87 20.63
C LEU A 197 -11.68 -9.32 20.83
N ASP A 198 -12.10 -9.13 22.05
CA ASP A 198 -13.43 -8.58 22.34
C ASP A 198 -13.50 -7.10 21.96
N GLU A 199 -12.50 -6.33 22.37
CA GLU A 199 -12.39 -4.91 22.05
C GLU A 199 -12.41 -4.66 20.52
N ILE A 200 -11.61 -5.40 19.77
CA ILE A 200 -11.52 -5.19 18.31
C ILE A 200 -12.78 -5.72 17.59
N ALA A 201 -13.45 -6.73 18.14
CA ALA A 201 -14.72 -7.23 17.62
C ALA A 201 -15.85 -6.22 17.83
N ASP A 202 -15.87 -5.52 18.96
CA ASP A 202 -16.82 -4.44 19.26
C ASP A 202 -16.65 -3.28 18.29
N ILE A 203 -15.41 -2.90 17.95
CA ILE A 203 -15.12 -1.88 16.94
C ILE A 203 -15.70 -2.27 15.57
N ALA A 204 -15.62 -3.55 15.22
CA ALA A 204 -16.22 -4.08 13.98
C ALA A 204 -17.76 -4.22 14.06
N CYS A 205 -18.37 -3.95 15.21
CA CYS A 205 -19.77 -4.25 15.52
C CYS A 205 -20.13 -5.73 15.29
N LEU A 206 -19.26 -6.66 15.71
CA LEU A 206 -19.38 -8.10 15.53
C LEU A 206 -19.16 -8.84 16.85
N GLN A 207 -19.77 -10.04 16.97
CA GLN A 207 -19.41 -10.96 18.05
C GLN A 207 -18.00 -11.51 17.82
N THR A 208 -17.18 -11.67 18.87
CA THR A 208 -15.77 -12.08 18.84
C THR A 208 -15.51 -13.30 17.96
N GLY A 209 -16.28 -14.38 18.13
CA GLY A 209 -16.13 -15.59 17.32
C GLY A 209 -16.47 -15.39 15.84
N TYR A 210 -17.41 -14.51 15.52
CA TYR A 210 -17.72 -14.15 14.13
C TYR A 210 -16.63 -13.23 13.56
N PHE A 211 -16.17 -12.25 14.34
CA PHE A 211 -15.07 -11.36 13.94
C PHE A 211 -13.82 -12.15 13.56
N CYS A 212 -13.38 -13.11 14.37
CA CYS A 212 -12.20 -13.91 14.07
C CYS A 212 -12.29 -14.63 12.71
N ARG A 213 -13.44 -15.23 12.41
CA ARG A 213 -13.67 -15.90 11.10
C ARG A 213 -13.76 -14.90 9.96
N PHE A 214 -14.46 -13.79 10.17
CA PHE A 214 -14.61 -12.71 9.20
C PHE A 214 -13.26 -12.09 8.85
N PHE A 215 -12.48 -11.70 9.88
CA PHE A 215 -11.16 -11.08 9.69
C PHE A 215 -10.22 -12.04 8.95
N LYS A 216 -10.11 -13.30 9.40
CA LYS A 216 -9.26 -14.30 8.71
C LYS A 216 -9.70 -14.55 7.27
N LYS A 217 -11.00 -14.61 7.00
CA LYS A 217 -11.53 -14.78 5.64
C LYS A 217 -11.18 -13.59 4.75
N LYS A 218 -11.14 -12.37 5.32
CA LYS A 218 -10.90 -11.14 4.55
C LYS A 218 -9.42 -10.81 4.41
N MET A 219 -8.65 -10.94 5.49
CA MET A 219 -7.23 -10.57 5.54
C MET A 219 -6.27 -11.73 5.22
N GLY A 220 -6.79 -12.97 5.13
CA GLY A 220 -5.97 -14.17 4.94
C GLY A 220 -5.27 -14.68 6.20
N VAL A 221 -5.08 -13.81 7.19
CA VAL A 221 -4.41 -14.07 8.47
C VAL A 221 -5.33 -13.79 9.66
N THR A 222 -5.03 -14.34 10.82
CA THR A 222 -5.76 -14.00 12.05
C THR A 222 -5.44 -12.58 12.50
N PHE A 223 -6.30 -11.98 13.31
CA PHE A 223 -6.07 -10.66 13.88
C PHE A 223 -4.73 -10.55 14.62
N LEU A 224 -4.38 -11.54 15.42
CA LEU A 224 -3.10 -11.52 16.16
C LEU A 224 -1.88 -11.67 15.26
N GLU A 225 -1.98 -12.47 14.19
CA GLU A 225 -0.94 -12.56 13.16
C GLU A 225 -0.78 -11.21 12.48
N TYR A 226 -1.88 -10.58 12.07
CA TYR A 226 -1.88 -9.26 11.44
C TYR A 226 -1.26 -8.18 12.34
N GLN A 227 -1.66 -8.08 13.61
CA GLN A 227 -1.07 -7.13 14.56
C GLN A 227 0.45 -7.35 14.72
N ASN A 228 0.90 -8.59 14.75
CA ASN A 228 2.33 -8.90 14.84
C ASN A 228 3.08 -8.58 13.54
N GLU A 229 2.51 -8.84 12.37
CA GLU A 229 3.08 -8.44 11.08
C GLU A 229 3.19 -6.91 10.99
N TYR A 230 2.17 -6.22 11.48
CA TYR A 230 2.15 -4.76 11.55
C TYR A 230 3.28 -4.22 12.44
N ARG A 231 3.48 -4.77 13.65
CA ARG A 231 4.62 -4.47 14.50
C ARG A 231 5.95 -4.76 13.82
N LEU A 232 6.02 -5.88 13.10
CA LEU A 232 7.21 -6.36 12.42
C LEU A 232 7.70 -5.39 11.34
N SER A 233 6.81 -4.70 10.64
CA SER A 233 7.15 -3.70 9.62
C SER A 233 7.90 -2.51 10.22
N PHE A 234 7.46 -2.00 11.37
CA PHE A 234 8.17 -0.93 12.09
C PHE A 234 9.49 -1.39 12.69
N ILE A 235 9.51 -2.61 13.24
CA ILE A 235 10.74 -3.22 13.77
C ILE A 235 11.77 -3.34 12.64
N TYR A 236 11.38 -3.81 11.47
CA TYR A 236 12.27 -3.89 10.32
C TYR A 236 12.80 -2.51 9.91
N LYS A 237 11.91 -1.52 9.81
CA LYS A 237 12.28 -0.14 9.48
C LYS A 237 13.31 0.40 10.47
N ASP A 238 13.04 0.32 11.78
CA ASP A 238 13.98 0.79 12.80
C ASP A 238 15.30 0.01 12.77
N LEU A 239 15.24 -1.29 12.46
CA LEU A 239 16.42 -2.14 12.36
C LEU A 239 17.40 -1.67 11.27
N ILE A 240 16.89 -1.21 10.13
CA ILE A 240 17.72 -0.78 8.99
C ILE A 240 18.07 0.71 9.01
N THR A 241 17.32 1.52 9.79
CA THR A 241 17.52 2.98 9.83
C THR A 241 18.18 3.48 11.12
N THR A 242 18.28 2.63 12.15
CA THR A 242 18.88 3.01 13.45
C THR A 242 19.95 1.99 13.88
N LYS A 243 20.79 2.42 14.83
CA LYS A 243 21.77 1.54 15.48
C LYS A 243 21.29 0.96 16.81
N ASP A 244 20.01 1.16 17.15
CA ASP A 244 19.45 0.73 18.41
C ASP A 244 19.55 -0.82 18.57
N PRO A 245 19.80 -1.32 19.78
CA PRO A 245 19.77 -2.77 20.05
C PRO A 245 18.41 -3.37 19.71
N VAL A 246 18.39 -4.60 19.19
CA VAL A 246 17.15 -5.27 18.75
C VAL A 246 16.11 -5.32 19.86
N HIS A 247 16.48 -5.58 21.12
CA HIS A 247 15.53 -5.63 22.22
C HIS A 247 14.85 -4.28 22.49
N VAL A 248 15.57 -3.16 22.34
CA VAL A 248 15.01 -1.82 22.48
C VAL A 248 13.99 -1.51 21.37
N ILE A 249 14.31 -1.94 20.15
CA ILE A 249 13.38 -1.80 19.02
C ILE A 249 12.12 -2.62 19.26
N LEU A 250 12.23 -3.87 19.73
CA LEU A 250 11.08 -4.72 20.04
C LEU A 250 10.18 -4.12 21.11
N GLU A 251 10.78 -3.62 22.20
CA GLU A 251 10.05 -2.97 23.29
C GLU A 251 9.29 -1.71 22.79
N ARG A 252 9.95 -0.88 21.98
CA ARG A 252 9.36 0.32 21.36
C ARG A 252 8.09 0.01 20.56
N HIS A 253 8.05 -1.14 19.90
CA HIS A 253 6.93 -1.56 19.07
C HIS A 253 6.02 -2.60 19.73
N GLY A 254 6.14 -2.79 21.04
CA GLY A 254 5.25 -3.67 21.81
C GLY A 254 5.36 -5.16 21.45
N PHE A 255 6.50 -5.61 20.93
CA PHE A 255 6.72 -7.02 20.60
C PHE A 255 7.39 -7.74 21.76
N THR A 256 6.59 -8.37 22.64
CA THR A 256 7.09 -8.98 23.89
C THR A 256 7.58 -10.41 23.75
N ASN A 257 7.10 -11.17 22.77
CA ASN A 257 7.47 -12.57 22.57
C ASN A 257 8.67 -12.72 21.61
N TYR A 258 9.90 -12.72 22.15
CA TYR A 258 11.12 -12.81 21.36
C TYR A 258 11.23 -14.09 20.49
N LYS A 259 10.71 -15.22 20.96
CA LYS A 259 10.73 -16.49 20.20
C LYS A 259 9.81 -16.39 18.98
N LEU A 260 8.62 -15.83 19.16
CA LEU A 260 7.68 -15.58 18.07
C LEU A 260 8.26 -14.58 17.07
N PHE A 261 8.83 -13.48 17.56
CA PHE A 261 9.50 -12.48 16.72
C PHE A 261 10.56 -13.12 15.81
N ARG A 262 11.50 -13.89 16.38
CA ARG A 262 12.57 -14.50 15.59
C ARG A 262 12.04 -15.41 14.48
N ARG A 263 11.00 -16.20 14.78
CA ARG A 263 10.34 -17.05 13.79
C ARG A 263 9.72 -16.23 12.68
N MET A 264 8.86 -15.29 13.01
CA MET A 264 8.18 -14.43 12.04
C MET A 264 9.15 -13.61 11.20
N PHE A 265 10.19 -13.06 11.85
CA PHE A 265 11.22 -12.28 11.17
C PHE A 265 11.98 -13.12 10.14
N LEU A 266 12.38 -14.35 10.51
CA LEU A 266 13.06 -15.26 9.59
C LEU A 266 12.15 -15.70 8.43
N GLU A 267 10.89 -16.04 8.71
CA GLU A 267 9.88 -16.40 7.70
C GLU A 267 9.66 -15.25 6.70
N GLN A 268 9.59 -14.01 7.21
CA GLN A 268 9.29 -12.84 6.39
C GLN A 268 10.50 -12.31 5.60
N PHE A 269 11.68 -12.28 6.23
CA PHE A 269 12.86 -11.60 5.66
C PHE A 269 13.98 -12.56 5.25
N GLY A 270 13.83 -13.86 5.50
CA GLY A 270 14.78 -14.90 5.08
C GLY A 270 16.06 -14.97 5.87
N ASP A 271 16.33 -14.03 6.79
CA ASP A 271 17.53 -14.03 7.63
C ASP A 271 17.27 -13.43 9.03
N THR A 272 18.30 -13.47 9.88
CA THR A 272 18.20 -12.92 11.24
C THR A 272 18.34 -11.41 11.26
N PRO A 273 17.74 -10.70 12.27
CA PRO A 273 17.86 -9.25 12.39
C PRO A 273 19.30 -8.73 12.32
N THR A 274 20.21 -9.41 12.98
CA THR A 274 21.63 -9.02 13.02
C THR A 274 22.31 -9.11 11.65
N LYS A 275 21.98 -10.13 10.86
CA LYS A 275 22.52 -10.28 9.51
C LYS A 275 21.94 -9.26 8.55
N ILE A 276 20.63 -9.02 8.60
CA ILE A 276 19.96 -7.99 7.80
C ILE A 276 20.60 -6.63 8.06
N ARG A 277 20.83 -6.26 9.33
CA ARG A 277 21.50 -5.00 9.68
C ARG A 277 22.91 -4.90 9.08
N LYS A 278 23.73 -5.95 9.23
CA LYS A 278 25.11 -5.97 8.69
C LYS A 278 25.14 -5.86 7.17
N GLN A 279 24.23 -6.52 6.48
CA GLN A 279 24.11 -6.43 5.01
C GLN A 279 23.81 -5.00 4.56
N ARG A 280 23.01 -4.24 5.34
CA ARG A 280 22.67 -2.84 5.03
C ARG A 280 23.76 -1.84 5.39
N GLU A 281 24.57 -2.12 6.42
CA GLU A 281 25.74 -1.29 6.79
C GLU A 281 26.89 -1.40 5.76
N SER A 282 26.86 -2.43 4.90
CA SER A 282 27.86 -2.68 3.86
C SER A 282 27.44 -2.21 2.45
N LEU A 283 26.26 -1.64 2.29
CA LEU A 283 25.74 -1.00 1.09
C LEU A 283 25.84 0.53 1.21
#